data_2fa5f0995563b455dc491f2e71cd49a1
#
_entry.id   2fa5f0995563b455dc491f2e71cd49a1
#
_cell.length_a   1.000
_cell.length_b   1.000
_cell.length_c   1.000
_cell.angle_alpha   90.00
_cell.angle_beta   90.00
_cell.angle_gamma   90.00
#
_symmetry.space_group_name_H-M   'P 1'
#
loop_
_entity.id
_entity.type
_entity.pdbx_description
1 polymer ?
#
loop_
_entity_poly.entity_id
_entity_poly.type
_entity_poly.pdbx_seq_one_letter_code
_entity_poly.pdbx_strand_id
1 'polypeptide(L)'
;YNFKYFEFKNSKILIARSGWSKQGGVEIYVEDEKSGLELYDLLFEEGKDLEVKPGCPHLIERIESALLSYGNDMDINDNPFECGLDRFVHLENNIEFLGKDKLIKIKNNGINKKLMGVKINLDKISLRSSINLFIDNNIIGELRSAVYSPTFKKVIGIAMINKPYFLNKEKININIENKNYTGETCDLPFI
;
A
#
# COMPACT_ATOMS: atom_id res chain seq x y z
N TYR A 1 -7.31 -1.48 16.12
CA TYR A 1 -6.08 -0.80 16.54
C TYR A 1 -6.21 -0.46 18.02
N ASN A 2 -5.23 -0.88 18.84
CA ASN A 2 -5.16 -0.56 20.26
C ASN A 2 -3.75 -0.08 20.56
N PHE A 3 -3.62 0.80 21.53
CA PHE A 3 -2.33 1.22 22.05
C PHE A 3 -2.38 1.34 23.57
N LYS A 4 -1.22 1.21 24.20
CA LYS A 4 -1.07 1.35 25.64
C LYS A 4 0.33 1.85 25.99
N TYR A 5 0.43 2.62 27.06
CA TYR A 5 1.70 3.00 27.65
C TYR A 5 2.20 1.92 28.61
N PHE A 6 3.50 1.72 28.58
CA PHE A 6 4.23 0.79 29.44
C PHE A 6 5.40 1.51 30.10
N GLU A 7 5.76 1.11 31.27
CA GLU A 7 7.00 1.56 31.91
C GLU A 7 8.16 0.70 31.42
N PHE A 8 9.21 1.37 30.95
CA PHE A 8 10.46 0.74 30.55
C PHE A 8 11.61 1.46 31.27
N LYS A 9 12.19 0.80 32.28
CA LYS A 9 13.16 1.43 33.19
C LYS A 9 12.60 2.74 33.77
N ASN A 10 13.18 3.89 33.43
CA ASN A 10 12.76 5.22 33.89
C ASN A 10 11.96 6.02 32.84
N SER A 11 11.56 5.40 31.75
CA SER A 11 10.85 6.03 30.64
C SER A 11 9.49 5.38 30.38
N LYS A 12 8.57 6.14 29.82
CA LYS A 12 7.32 5.59 29.27
C LYS A 12 7.51 5.31 27.78
N ILE A 13 7.08 4.14 27.35
CA ILE A 13 7.02 3.78 25.95
C ILE A 13 5.58 3.55 25.54
N LEU A 14 5.23 3.93 24.33
CA LEU A 14 3.93 3.65 23.72
C LEU A 14 4.05 2.41 22.84
N ILE A 15 3.25 1.40 23.09
CA ILE A 15 3.15 0.22 22.24
C ILE A 15 1.79 0.21 21.57
N ALA A 16 1.78 0.23 20.23
CA ALA A 16 0.58 0.18 19.42
C ALA A 16 0.47 -1.15 18.67
N ARG A 17 -0.73 -1.72 18.64
CA ARG A 17 -1.04 -2.87 17.80
C ARG A 17 -1.30 -2.39 16.39
N SER A 18 -0.25 -2.13 15.68
CA SER A 18 -0.21 -1.67 14.30
C SER A 18 0.99 -2.28 13.58
N GLY A 19 1.11 -2.08 12.29
CA GLY A 19 2.22 -2.62 11.51
C GLY A 19 2.03 -2.40 10.02
N TRP A 20 3.12 -2.44 9.30
CA TRP A 20 3.20 -2.14 7.89
C TRP A 20 2.84 -3.31 6.97
N SER A 21 3.07 -4.54 7.39
CA SER A 21 3.05 -5.73 6.52
C SER A 21 1.78 -6.59 6.63
N LYS A 22 0.77 -6.17 7.40
CA LYS A 22 -0.36 -7.02 7.82
C LYS A 22 0.05 -8.28 8.61
N GLN A 23 1.33 -8.50 8.86
CA GLN A 23 1.81 -9.51 9.78
C GLN A 23 1.37 -9.15 11.21
N GLY A 24 1.25 -10.12 12.07
CA GLY A 24 1.06 -9.83 13.48
C GLY A 24 2.27 -9.06 14.02
N GLY A 25 2.07 -8.03 14.83
CA GLY A 25 3.18 -7.25 15.35
C GLY A 25 2.73 -6.05 16.17
N VAL A 26 3.69 -5.27 16.60
CA VAL A 26 3.49 -4.01 17.31
C VAL A 26 4.49 -2.98 16.83
N GLU A 27 4.12 -1.72 16.95
CA GLU A 27 5.02 -0.58 16.81
C GLU A 27 5.30 -0.02 18.19
N ILE A 28 6.58 0.21 18.48
CA ILE A 28 7.04 0.73 19.78
C ILE A 28 7.60 2.11 19.57
N TYR A 29 7.01 3.10 20.23
CA TYR A 29 7.41 4.49 20.15
C TYR A 29 8.18 4.84 21.43
N VAL A 30 9.41 5.31 21.24
CA VAL A 30 10.35 5.68 22.32
C VAL A 30 10.72 7.14 22.13
N GLU A 31 10.69 7.93 23.23
CA GLU A 31 10.88 9.38 23.16
C GLU A 31 12.36 9.80 23.10
N ASP A 32 13.27 8.95 23.61
CA ASP A 32 14.69 9.27 23.68
C ASP A 32 15.57 8.16 23.09
N GLU A 33 16.69 8.56 22.52
CA GLU A 33 17.64 7.68 21.83
C GLU A 33 18.22 6.60 22.74
N LYS A 34 18.56 6.96 23.99
CA LYS A 34 19.18 6.03 24.93
C LYS A 34 18.22 4.88 25.27
N SER A 35 16.99 5.21 25.63
CA SER A 35 15.94 4.19 25.89
C SER A 35 15.66 3.35 24.64
N GLY A 36 15.72 3.94 23.45
CA GLY A 36 15.57 3.23 22.19
C GLY A 36 16.65 2.19 21.96
N LEU A 37 17.92 2.54 22.14
CA LEU A 37 19.05 1.62 22.02
C LEU A 37 19.00 0.50 23.07
N GLU A 38 18.74 0.85 24.33
CA GLU A 38 18.63 -0.13 25.41
C GLU A 38 17.46 -1.12 25.18
N LEU A 39 16.34 -0.64 24.66
CA LEU A 39 15.20 -1.50 24.31
C LEU A 39 15.55 -2.43 23.14
N TYR A 40 16.21 -1.90 22.12
CA TYR A 40 16.65 -2.69 20.97
C TYR A 40 17.56 -3.83 21.42
N ASP A 41 18.61 -3.54 22.18
CA ASP A 41 19.55 -4.55 22.68
C ASP A 41 18.84 -5.60 23.54
N LEU A 42 17.93 -5.19 24.43
CA LEU A 42 17.16 -6.09 25.28
C LEU A 42 16.26 -7.03 24.46
N LEU A 43 15.60 -6.52 23.41
CA LEU A 43 14.74 -7.33 22.55
C LEU A 43 15.54 -8.44 21.84
N PHE A 44 16.79 -8.16 21.45
CA PHE A 44 17.65 -9.19 20.84
C PHE A 44 18.24 -10.14 21.87
N GLU A 45 18.52 -9.67 23.07
CA GLU A 45 19.03 -10.51 24.16
C GLU A 45 17.98 -11.50 24.62
N GLU A 46 16.82 -11.02 25.00
CA GLU A 46 15.68 -11.82 25.48
C GLU A 46 15.03 -12.66 24.36
N GLY A 47 15.15 -12.19 23.12
CA GLY A 47 14.59 -12.87 21.96
C GLY A 47 15.48 -13.94 21.31
N LYS A 48 16.64 -14.26 21.90
CA LYS A 48 17.58 -15.25 21.31
C LYS A 48 16.94 -16.60 21.05
N ASP A 49 16.20 -17.12 22.00
CA ASP A 49 15.53 -18.42 21.90
C ASP A 49 14.34 -18.40 20.90
N LEU A 50 13.86 -17.23 20.55
CA LEU A 50 12.80 -16.99 19.56
C LEU A 50 13.37 -16.65 18.18
N GLU A 51 14.69 -16.72 18.00
CA GLU A 51 15.38 -16.36 16.77
C GLU A 51 15.08 -14.96 16.26
N VAL A 52 14.88 -14.00 17.15
CA VAL A 52 14.67 -12.59 16.78
C VAL A 52 15.83 -12.08 15.94
N LYS A 53 15.52 -11.47 14.81
CA LYS A 53 16.50 -10.96 13.82
C LYS A 53 16.12 -9.56 13.35
N PRO A 54 17.09 -8.72 12.98
CA PRO A 54 16.80 -7.46 12.31
C PRO A 54 16.04 -7.72 11.01
N GLY A 55 15.03 -6.90 10.75
CA GLY A 55 14.26 -6.94 9.52
C GLY A 55 14.08 -5.54 8.93
N CYS A 56 13.44 -5.47 7.80
CA CYS A 56 13.01 -4.21 7.20
C CYS A 56 11.65 -4.37 6.52
N PRO A 57 10.91 -3.27 6.32
CA PRO A 57 9.70 -3.30 5.53
C PRO A 57 9.97 -3.86 4.13
N HIS A 58 9.17 -4.81 3.68
CA HIS A 58 9.39 -5.53 2.45
C HIS A 58 8.36 -5.13 1.39
N LEU A 59 8.83 -4.77 0.20
CA LEU A 59 7.97 -4.29 -0.89
C LEU A 59 6.94 -5.35 -1.35
N ILE A 60 7.32 -6.65 -1.31
CA ILE A 60 6.44 -7.76 -1.69
C ILE A 60 5.22 -7.80 -0.78
N GLU A 61 5.42 -7.87 0.53
CA GLU A 61 4.33 -7.95 1.53
C GLU A 61 3.39 -6.75 1.43
N ARG A 62 3.96 -5.54 1.25
CA ARG A 62 3.20 -4.31 1.09
C ARG A 62 2.27 -4.39 -0.12
N ILE A 63 2.80 -4.76 -1.28
CA ILE A 63 2.02 -4.82 -2.52
C ILE A 63 1.01 -5.97 -2.49
N GLU A 64 1.40 -7.17 -2.07
CA GLU A 64 0.48 -8.31 -1.91
C GLU A 64 -0.73 -7.97 -1.04
N SER A 65 -0.51 -7.22 0.03
CA SER A 65 -1.53 -6.78 0.99
C SER A 65 -2.24 -5.49 0.58
N ALA A 66 -1.88 -4.88 -0.53
CA ALA A 66 -2.37 -3.57 -0.97
C ALA A 66 -2.24 -2.46 0.10
N LEU A 67 -1.15 -2.46 0.85
CA LEU A 67 -0.81 -1.36 1.74
C LEU A 67 -0.28 -0.20 0.91
N LEU A 68 -1.09 0.84 0.78
CA LEU A 68 -0.79 1.99 -0.05
C LEU A 68 0.31 2.85 0.56
N SER A 69 1.14 3.40 -0.31
CA SER A 69 2.22 4.32 0.04
C SER A 69 1.98 5.67 -0.63
N TYR A 70 1.80 6.72 0.19
CA TYR A 70 1.68 8.08 -0.31
C TYR A 70 2.98 8.53 -0.99
N GLY A 71 2.85 9.16 -2.15
CA GLY A 71 3.97 9.52 -3.01
C GLY A 71 4.38 8.42 -4.01
N ASN A 72 3.96 7.17 -3.79
CA ASN A 72 4.17 6.07 -4.73
C ASN A 72 2.87 5.65 -5.42
N ASP A 73 1.89 5.18 -4.64
CA ASP A 73 0.62 4.66 -5.19
C ASP A 73 -0.44 5.74 -5.37
N MET A 74 -0.38 6.78 -4.58
CA MET A 74 -1.31 7.92 -4.58
C MET A 74 -0.60 9.20 -4.19
N ASP A 75 -1.16 10.32 -4.61
CA ASP A 75 -0.67 11.66 -4.29
C ASP A 75 -1.82 12.65 -4.06
N ILE A 76 -1.49 13.96 -4.01
CA ILE A 76 -2.45 15.04 -3.79
C ILE A 76 -3.54 15.16 -4.88
N ASN A 77 -3.33 14.56 -6.05
CA ASN A 77 -4.26 14.57 -7.18
C ASN A 77 -5.26 13.41 -7.13
N ASP A 78 -5.12 12.52 -6.17
CA ASP A 78 -6.00 11.36 -5.99
C ASP A 78 -6.91 11.59 -4.79
N ASN A 79 -8.16 11.17 -4.89
CA ASN A 79 -9.09 11.24 -3.76
C ASN A 79 -9.27 9.87 -3.10
N PRO A 80 -9.78 9.80 -1.85
CA PRO A 80 -9.92 8.54 -1.12
C PRO A 80 -10.77 7.48 -1.83
N PHE A 81 -11.79 7.88 -2.59
CA PHE A 81 -12.65 6.93 -3.32
C PHE A 81 -11.91 6.29 -4.50
N GLU A 82 -11.07 7.04 -5.20
CA GLU A 82 -10.19 6.52 -6.24
C GLU A 82 -9.15 5.54 -5.69
N CYS A 83 -8.74 5.76 -4.44
CA CYS A 83 -7.75 4.93 -3.75
C CYS A 83 -8.35 3.72 -3.02
N GLY A 84 -9.70 3.51 -3.06
CA GLY A 84 -10.36 2.42 -2.33
C GLY A 84 -10.31 2.59 -0.80
N LEU A 85 -10.19 3.84 -0.33
CA LEU A 85 -10.16 4.22 1.09
C LEU A 85 -11.52 4.74 1.60
N ASP A 86 -12.59 4.50 0.84
CA ASP A 86 -13.95 4.95 1.12
C ASP A 86 -14.44 4.51 2.52
N ARG A 87 -14.05 3.34 2.99
CA ARG A 87 -14.38 2.83 4.33
C ARG A 87 -13.90 3.71 5.49
N PHE A 88 -12.93 4.60 5.23
CA PHE A 88 -12.42 5.56 6.22
C PHE A 88 -13.04 6.95 6.09
N VAL A 89 -13.93 7.16 5.11
CA VAL A 89 -14.56 8.45 4.82
C VAL A 89 -16.03 8.41 5.23
N HIS A 90 -16.33 8.96 6.40
CA HIS A 90 -17.68 8.98 6.97
C HIS A 90 -18.38 10.30 6.67
N LEU A 91 -19.02 10.41 5.50
CA LEU A 91 -19.71 11.63 5.05
C LEU A 91 -21.05 11.84 5.75
N GLU A 92 -21.65 10.78 6.28
CA GLU A 92 -22.96 10.79 6.94
C GLU A 92 -22.93 11.37 8.36
N ASN A 93 -21.75 11.49 8.95
CA ASN A 93 -21.58 12.03 10.30
C ASN A 93 -21.75 13.55 10.31
N ASN A 94 -22.31 14.09 11.40
CA ASN A 94 -22.47 15.54 11.61
C ASN A 94 -21.13 16.24 11.94
N ILE A 95 -20.00 15.57 11.73
CA ILE A 95 -18.67 16.13 11.94
C ILE A 95 -18.24 16.83 10.66
N GLU A 96 -17.95 18.11 10.77
CA GLU A 96 -17.37 18.87 9.67
C GLU A 96 -15.85 18.70 9.62
N PHE A 97 -15.32 18.51 8.41
CA PHE A 97 -13.88 18.42 8.14
C PHE A 97 -13.53 19.04 6.80
N LEU A 98 -12.27 19.41 6.64
CA LEU A 98 -11.78 20.02 5.42
C LEU A 98 -11.96 19.06 4.22
N GLY A 99 -12.66 19.55 3.18
CA GLY A 99 -12.90 18.79 1.94
C GLY A 99 -14.17 17.94 1.93
N LYS A 100 -14.98 17.89 3.01
CA LYS A 100 -16.23 17.11 3.09
C LYS A 100 -17.16 17.37 1.92
N ASP A 101 -17.47 18.63 1.63
CA ASP A 101 -18.38 19.02 0.52
C ASP A 101 -17.87 18.55 -0.84
N LYS A 102 -16.56 18.61 -1.05
CA LYS A 102 -15.94 18.13 -2.30
C LYS A 102 -16.05 16.61 -2.41
N LEU A 103 -15.83 15.88 -1.33
CA LEU A 103 -15.98 14.41 -1.29
C LEU A 103 -17.44 13.99 -1.50
N ILE A 104 -18.42 14.71 -0.95
CA ILE A 104 -19.85 14.49 -1.22
C ILE A 104 -20.13 14.63 -2.73
N LYS A 105 -19.63 15.69 -3.36
CA LYS A 105 -19.80 15.87 -4.81
C LYS A 105 -19.16 14.75 -5.62
N ILE A 106 -17.96 14.31 -5.26
CA ILE A 106 -17.27 13.19 -5.93
C ILE A 106 -18.08 11.89 -5.75
N LYS A 107 -18.57 11.59 -4.53
CA LYS A 107 -19.39 10.41 -4.26
C LYS A 107 -20.64 10.38 -5.14
N ASN A 108 -21.31 11.52 -5.30
CA ASN A 108 -22.53 11.63 -6.11
C ASN A 108 -22.26 11.53 -7.62
N ASN A 109 -21.17 12.07 -8.11
CA ASN A 109 -20.81 12.08 -9.53
C ASN A 109 -20.08 10.79 -9.96
N GLY A 110 -19.57 10.03 -9.01
CA GLY A 110 -18.69 8.89 -9.24
C GLY A 110 -17.24 9.30 -9.52
N ILE A 111 -16.37 8.30 -9.54
CA ILE A 111 -14.92 8.45 -9.81
C ILE A 111 -14.62 8.25 -11.29
N ASN A 112 -13.53 8.86 -11.77
CA ASN A 112 -13.06 8.73 -13.16
C ASN A 112 -11.83 7.82 -13.29
N LYS A 113 -11.20 7.46 -12.17
CA LYS A 113 -10.06 6.54 -12.10
C LYS A 113 -10.14 5.76 -10.79
N LYS A 114 -9.46 4.62 -10.70
CA LYS A 114 -9.47 3.76 -9.50
C LYS A 114 -8.15 3.00 -9.39
N LEU A 115 -7.65 2.86 -8.17
CA LEU A 115 -6.54 1.94 -7.88
C LEU A 115 -7.01 0.49 -8.02
N MET A 116 -6.28 -0.26 -8.82
CA MET A 116 -6.49 -1.68 -9.07
C MET A 116 -5.18 -2.44 -8.95
N GLY A 117 -5.29 -3.74 -8.68
CA GLY A 117 -4.19 -4.67 -8.82
C GLY A 117 -3.91 -4.97 -10.30
N VAL A 118 -2.66 -5.26 -10.61
CA VAL A 118 -2.22 -5.73 -11.93
C VAL A 118 -1.33 -6.93 -11.75
N LYS A 119 -1.57 -7.99 -12.53
CA LYS A 119 -0.71 -9.18 -12.62
C LYS A 119 -0.08 -9.22 -14.01
N ILE A 120 1.25 -9.20 -14.08
CA ILE A 120 1.99 -9.12 -15.35
C ILE A 120 2.79 -10.41 -15.52
N ASN A 121 2.80 -10.96 -16.73
CA ASN A 121 3.57 -12.17 -17.06
C ASN A 121 5.05 -11.83 -17.24
N LEU A 122 5.72 -11.58 -16.12
CA LEU A 122 7.10 -11.16 -16.03
C LEU A 122 7.70 -11.69 -14.72
N ASP A 123 8.96 -12.11 -14.76
CA ASP A 123 9.65 -12.71 -13.60
C ASP A 123 10.48 -11.69 -12.80
N LYS A 124 10.64 -10.47 -13.32
CA LYS A 124 11.44 -9.42 -12.67
C LYS A 124 11.01 -8.05 -13.12
N ILE A 125 10.98 -7.10 -12.21
CA ILE A 125 10.75 -5.68 -12.51
C ILE A 125 11.59 -4.80 -11.58
N SER A 126 12.04 -3.66 -12.11
CA SER A 126 12.59 -2.55 -11.31
C SER A 126 11.89 -1.28 -11.76
N LEU A 127 10.94 -0.81 -10.97
CA LEU A 127 10.15 0.37 -11.28
C LEU A 127 10.80 1.61 -10.64
N ARG A 128 11.22 2.56 -11.45
CA ARG A 128 11.80 3.85 -10.99
C ARG A 128 10.80 5.02 -11.07
N SER A 129 9.81 4.88 -11.92
CA SER A 129 8.71 5.83 -12.13
C SER A 129 7.50 5.06 -12.65
N SER A 130 6.32 5.69 -12.63
CA SER A 130 5.12 5.07 -13.19
C SER A 130 5.29 4.73 -14.68
N ILE A 131 4.63 3.66 -15.12
CA ILE A 131 4.65 3.18 -16.51
C ILE A 131 3.22 3.07 -17.02
N ASN A 132 2.96 3.59 -18.21
CA ASN A 132 1.64 3.51 -18.86
C ASN A 132 1.21 2.07 -19.16
N LEU A 133 -0.07 1.81 -18.92
CA LEU A 133 -0.76 0.58 -19.28
C LEU A 133 -1.66 0.82 -20.48
N PHE A 134 -1.78 -0.19 -21.34
CA PHE A 134 -2.46 -0.04 -22.64
C PHE A 134 -3.47 -1.16 -22.91
N ILE A 135 -4.54 -0.81 -23.61
CA ILE A 135 -5.44 -1.73 -24.33
C ILE A 135 -5.55 -1.16 -25.74
N ASP A 136 -5.28 -1.96 -26.75
CA ASP A 136 -5.37 -1.59 -28.18
C ASP A 136 -4.70 -0.23 -28.50
N ASN A 137 -3.51 -0.01 -27.99
CA ASN A 137 -2.72 1.23 -28.07
C ASN A 137 -3.29 2.45 -27.33
N ASN A 138 -4.42 2.32 -26.63
CA ASN A 138 -4.96 3.38 -25.79
C ASN A 138 -4.36 3.29 -24.37
N ILE A 139 -3.91 4.42 -23.85
CA ILE A 139 -3.48 4.50 -22.44
C ILE A 139 -4.72 4.39 -21.55
N ILE A 140 -4.77 3.35 -20.74
CA ILE A 140 -5.87 3.08 -19.82
C ILE A 140 -5.55 3.46 -18.37
N GLY A 141 -4.31 3.78 -18.08
CA GLY A 141 -3.84 4.11 -16.74
C GLY A 141 -2.32 3.96 -16.61
N GLU A 142 -1.85 3.92 -15.39
CA GLU A 142 -0.43 3.82 -15.08
C GLU A 142 -0.15 2.84 -13.93
N LEU A 143 0.88 2.04 -14.08
CA LEU A 143 1.45 1.19 -13.04
C LEU A 143 2.31 2.06 -12.12
N ARG A 144 1.97 2.18 -10.85
CA ARG A 144 2.61 3.07 -9.89
C ARG A 144 3.60 2.37 -8.97
N SER A 145 3.30 1.12 -8.60
CA SER A 145 4.21 0.26 -7.81
C SER A 145 4.14 -1.15 -8.35
N ALA A 146 5.27 -1.85 -8.37
CA ALA A 146 5.30 -3.24 -8.80
C ALA A 146 6.49 -4.00 -8.19
N VAL A 147 6.30 -5.31 -8.04
CA VAL A 147 7.32 -6.23 -7.54
C VAL A 147 7.04 -7.65 -8.06
N TYR A 148 8.08 -8.45 -8.21
CA TYR A 148 7.89 -9.90 -8.39
C TYR A 148 7.42 -10.53 -7.09
N SER A 149 6.31 -11.24 -7.13
CA SER A 149 5.78 -11.99 -6.00
C SER A 149 6.07 -13.47 -6.14
N PRO A 150 6.81 -14.09 -5.21
CA PRO A 150 6.99 -15.53 -5.16
C PRO A 150 5.66 -16.29 -4.95
N THR A 151 4.73 -15.71 -4.20
CA THR A 151 3.40 -16.26 -3.93
C THR A 151 2.61 -16.44 -5.21
N PHE A 152 2.58 -15.43 -6.08
CA PHE A 152 1.85 -15.45 -7.34
C PHE A 152 2.69 -15.93 -8.53
N LYS A 153 4.02 -16.09 -8.36
CA LYS A 153 4.99 -16.47 -9.39
C LYS A 153 4.94 -15.58 -10.63
N LYS A 154 4.72 -14.28 -10.43
CA LYS A 154 4.68 -13.24 -11.47
C LYS A 154 4.85 -11.86 -10.85
N VAL A 155 5.04 -10.87 -11.68
CA VAL A 155 5.02 -9.48 -11.21
C VAL A 155 3.58 -9.09 -10.87
N ILE A 156 3.40 -8.52 -9.69
CA ILE A 156 2.17 -7.87 -9.24
C ILE A 156 2.43 -6.39 -9.01
N GLY A 157 1.40 -5.58 -9.16
CA GLY A 157 1.55 -4.14 -8.96
C GLY A 157 0.24 -3.42 -8.67
N ILE A 158 0.37 -2.20 -8.20
CA ILE A 158 -0.73 -1.27 -7.93
C ILE A 158 -0.73 -0.24 -9.04
N ALA A 159 -1.88 -0.09 -9.70
CA ALA A 159 -2.04 0.79 -10.85
C ALA A 159 -3.27 1.69 -10.69
N MET A 160 -3.17 2.93 -11.13
CA MET A 160 -4.32 3.81 -11.28
C MET A 160 -4.92 3.60 -12.68
N ILE A 161 -6.15 3.13 -12.75
CA ILE A 161 -6.86 2.76 -13.99
C ILE A 161 -7.98 3.76 -14.25
N ASN A 162 -8.06 4.25 -15.48
CA ASN A 162 -9.08 5.20 -15.93
C ASN A 162 -10.43 4.51 -16.24
N LYS A 163 -11.53 5.24 -16.10
CA LYS A 163 -12.84 4.81 -16.58
C LYS A 163 -12.82 4.73 -18.12
N PRO A 164 -13.48 3.72 -18.76
CA PRO A 164 -14.32 2.69 -18.12
C PRO A 164 -13.55 1.43 -17.65
N TYR A 165 -12.26 1.34 -17.86
CA TYR A 165 -11.44 0.13 -17.76
C TYR A 165 -11.30 -0.45 -16.34
N PHE A 166 -11.66 0.29 -15.29
CA PHE A 166 -11.68 -0.26 -13.93
C PHE A 166 -13.01 -0.95 -13.56
N LEU A 167 -14.00 -0.94 -14.45
CA LEU A 167 -15.30 -1.56 -14.20
C LEU A 167 -15.30 -3.09 -14.38
N ASN A 168 -14.33 -3.59 -15.15
CA ASN A 168 -14.16 -5.01 -15.44
C ASN A 168 -12.69 -5.41 -15.27
N LYS A 169 -12.44 -6.72 -15.24
CA LYS A 169 -11.07 -7.25 -15.34
C LYS A 169 -10.66 -7.23 -16.79
N GLU A 170 -9.58 -6.48 -17.09
CA GLU A 170 -9.12 -6.26 -18.44
C GLU A 170 -7.77 -6.94 -18.69
N LYS A 171 -7.58 -7.43 -19.90
CA LYS A 171 -6.24 -7.81 -20.39
C LYS A 171 -5.51 -6.54 -20.82
N ILE A 172 -4.30 -6.38 -20.36
CA ILE A 172 -3.50 -5.18 -20.58
C ILE A 172 -2.18 -5.48 -21.26
N ASN A 173 -1.63 -4.49 -21.91
CA ASN A 173 -0.27 -4.46 -22.43
C ASN A 173 0.55 -3.41 -21.67
N ILE A 174 1.82 -3.70 -21.47
CA ILE A 174 2.78 -2.79 -20.83
C ILE A 174 4.12 -2.88 -21.57
N ASN A 175 4.74 -1.74 -21.83
CA ASN A 175 6.07 -1.68 -22.42
C ASN A 175 7.09 -1.38 -21.30
N ILE A 176 8.05 -2.27 -21.12
CA ILE A 176 9.14 -2.13 -20.16
C ILE A 176 10.44 -2.36 -20.91
N GLU A 177 11.33 -1.37 -20.88
CA GLU A 177 12.65 -1.43 -21.57
C GLU A 177 12.53 -1.87 -23.05
N ASN A 178 11.58 -1.26 -23.78
CA ASN A 178 11.27 -1.56 -25.20
C ASN A 178 10.78 -3.00 -25.46
N LYS A 179 10.34 -3.73 -24.45
CA LYS A 179 9.70 -5.03 -24.60
C LYS A 179 8.24 -4.96 -24.16
N ASN A 180 7.37 -5.60 -24.93
CA ASN A 180 5.95 -5.66 -24.63
C ASN A 180 5.65 -6.92 -23.79
N TYR A 181 4.93 -6.71 -22.73
CA TYR A 181 4.44 -7.77 -21.86
C TYR A 181 2.92 -7.67 -21.74
N THR A 182 2.30 -8.80 -21.43
CA THR A 182 0.86 -8.88 -21.19
C THR A 182 0.57 -9.09 -19.72
N GLY A 183 -0.57 -8.62 -19.28
CA GLY A 183 -1.05 -8.81 -17.92
C GLY A 183 -2.56 -8.71 -17.86
N GLU A 184 -3.06 -8.64 -16.65
CA GLU A 184 -4.48 -8.47 -16.36
C GLU A 184 -4.69 -7.56 -15.16
N THR A 185 -5.75 -6.77 -15.15
CA THR A 185 -6.20 -6.03 -13.96
C THR A 185 -6.95 -6.96 -13.02
N CYS A 186 -6.93 -6.66 -11.74
CA CYS A 186 -7.68 -7.40 -10.72
C CYS A 186 -8.03 -6.48 -9.55
N ASP A 187 -8.91 -6.97 -8.66
CA ASP A 187 -9.20 -6.26 -7.43
C ASP A 187 -8.02 -6.27 -6.45
N LEU A 188 -7.99 -5.31 -5.55
CA LEU A 188 -7.10 -5.23 -4.39
C LEU A 188 -7.87 -5.57 -3.10
N PRO A 189 -7.23 -6.20 -2.11
CA PRO A 189 -5.84 -6.72 -2.10
C PRO A 189 -5.67 -7.99 -2.95
N PHE A 190 -4.42 -8.40 -3.17
CA PHE A 190 -4.11 -9.65 -3.87
C PHE A 190 -4.35 -10.89 -2.98
N ILE A 191 -4.24 -10.73 -1.65
CA ILE A 191 -4.41 -11.76 -0.61
C ILE A 191 -5.40 -11.31 0.46
#